data_2a607984e9376ba80e939770968f36fa
#
_entry.id   2a607984e9376ba80e939770968f36fa
#
_cell.length_a   1.000
_cell.length_b   1.000
_cell.length_c   1.000
_cell.angle_alpha   90.00
_cell.angle_beta   90.00
_cell.angle_gamma   90.00
#
_symmetry.space_group_name_H-M   'P 1'
#
loop_
_entity.id
_entity.type
_entity.pdbx_description
1 polymer ?
#
loop_
_entity_poly.entity_id
_entity_poly.type
_entity_poly.pdbx_seq_one_letter_code
_entity_poly.pdbx_strand_id
1 'polypeptide(L)'
;MATVATKTYSHKQKIVTLGGGTGHFSLLRGLVELNQPELITAIVGTWDSGGSSGRLRTELGVLPPGDMRQCLLALMEDPKQRQVAQKLFDDRLADIPGPLRGHSLGNLISARLEHIYKGADRGIEAERLLFRIRGRVLPVSISELNLMAKLEGGEELEGEATIDLRAEKKDYNPKKRITRIYFETNADPNPGAIQAILDAEKIIFSAGDLYTSILPHLLVSG
;
A
#
# COMPACT_ATOMS: atom_id res chain seq x y z
N MET A 1 36.38 -7.59 -19.58
CA MET A 1 35.25 -6.74 -19.16
C MET A 1 34.11 -6.94 -20.17
N ALA A 2 33.07 -7.67 -19.82
CA ALA A 2 31.95 -7.91 -20.72
C ALA A 2 31.00 -6.69 -20.62
N THR A 3 30.85 -6.00 -21.74
CA THR A 3 29.89 -4.89 -21.89
C THR A 3 28.48 -5.48 -21.82
N VAL A 4 27.76 -5.25 -20.72
CA VAL A 4 26.35 -5.58 -20.63
C VAL A 4 25.63 -4.66 -21.62
N ALA A 5 25.16 -5.23 -22.72
CA ALA A 5 24.34 -4.51 -23.69
C ALA A 5 23.02 -4.13 -22.99
N THR A 6 22.85 -2.85 -22.71
CA THR A 6 21.58 -2.28 -22.27
C THR A 6 20.56 -2.49 -23.38
N LYS A 7 19.66 -3.45 -23.21
CA LYS A 7 18.49 -3.58 -24.09
C LYS A 7 17.65 -2.32 -23.91
N THR A 8 17.70 -1.43 -24.89
CA THR A 8 16.75 -0.33 -25.03
C THR A 8 15.39 -0.94 -25.38
N TYR A 9 14.52 -1.06 -24.39
CA TYR A 9 13.12 -1.42 -24.63
C TYR A 9 12.45 -0.24 -25.32
N SER A 10 12.09 -0.39 -26.59
CA SER A 10 11.58 0.69 -27.47
C SER A 10 10.09 1.01 -27.22
N HIS A 11 9.41 0.32 -26.33
CA HIS A 11 8.00 0.54 -26.04
C HIS A 11 7.82 1.01 -24.59
N LYS A 12 7.35 2.24 -24.47
CA LYS A 12 6.87 2.83 -23.23
C LYS A 12 5.55 2.14 -22.86
N GLN A 13 5.53 1.30 -21.83
CA GLN A 13 4.35 0.53 -21.45
C GLN A 13 3.71 1.10 -20.20
N LYS A 14 2.40 1.29 -20.23
CA LYS A 14 1.61 1.60 -19.04
C LYS A 14 1.53 0.35 -18.14
N ILE A 15 2.10 0.44 -16.97
CA ILE A 15 2.17 -0.65 -15.99
C ILE A 15 1.33 -0.30 -14.78
N VAL A 16 0.40 -1.18 -14.44
CA VAL A 16 -0.30 -1.15 -13.16
C VAL A 16 0.28 -2.23 -12.25
N THR A 17 0.54 -1.89 -11.01
CA THR A 17 0.93 -2.85 -9.98
C THR A 17 -0.11 -2.87 -8.87
N LEU A 18 -0.45 -4.06 -8.34
CA LEU A 18 -1.36 -4.25 -7.22
C LEU A 18 -0.61 -4.86 -6.05
N GLY A 19 -0.82 -4.35 -4.84
CA GLY A 19 -0.21 -4.88 -3.63
C GLY A 19 -0.13 -3.90 -2.48
N GLY A 20 0.77 -4.18 -1.55
CA GLY A 20 1.08 -3.38 -0.36
C GLY A 20 2.41 -3.79 0.24
N GLY A 21 2.85 -3.09 1.28
CA GLY A 21 4.03 -3.42 2.06
C GLY A 21 5.37 -3.42 1.31
N THR A 22 6.34 -4.10 1.91
CA THR A 22 7.74 -4.13 1.43
C THR A 22 7.93 -4.82 0.08
N GLY A 23 7.10 -5.82 -0.23
CA GLY A 23 7.16 -6.50 -1.53
C GLY A 23 6.78 -5.57 -2.68
N HIS A 24 5.73 -4.78 -2.49
CA HIS A 24 5.30 -3.78 -3.47
C HIS A 24 6.35 -2.66 -3.63
N PHE A 25 6.90 -2.17 -2.52
CA PHE A 25 8.02 -1.22 -2.54
C PHE A 25 9.18 -1.73 -3.40
N SER A 26 9.61 -2.97 -3.18
CA SER A 26 10.74 -3.57 -3.89
C SER A 26 10.47 -3.73 -5.39
N LEU A 27 9.26 -4.15 -5.77
CA LEU A 27 8.83 -4.23 -7.17
C LEU A 27 8.87 -2.85 -7.84
N LEU A 28 8.28 -1.83 -7.22
CA LEU A 28 8.24 -0.46 -7.75
C LEU A 28 9.65 0.12 -7.93
N ARG A 29 10.57 -0.15 -6.99
CA ARG A 29 11.97 0.25 -7.11
C ARG A 29 12.62 -0.31 -8.37
N GLY A 30 12.43 -1.60 -8.65
CA GLY A 30 12.94 -2.22 -9.88
C GLY A 30 12.29 -1.63 -11.14
N LEU A 31 10.98 -1.40 -11.11
CA LEU A 31 10.27 -0.84 -12.26
C LEU A 31 10.71 0.60 -12.60
N VAL A 32 10.97 1.44 -11.60
CA VAL A 32 11.47 2.82 -11.81
C VAL A 32 12.83 2.83 -12.50
N GLU A 33 13.65 1.79 -12.31
CA GLU A 33 14.94 1.65 -12.99
C GLU A 33 14.81 1.15 -14.44
N LEU A 34 13.70 0.45 -14.75
CA LEU A 34 13.50 -0.21 -16.05
C LEU A 34 12.53 0.54 -16.96
N ASN A 35 11.71 1.44 -16.44
CA ASN A 35 10.64 2.11 -17.17
C ASN A 35 10.54 3.59 -16.77
N GLN A 36 9.74 4.34 -17.52
CA GLN A 36 9.43 5.74 -17.19
C GLN A 36 8.42 5.77 -16.02
N PRO A 37 8.75 6.43 -14.91
CA PRO A 37 7.90 6.44 -13.71
C PRO A 37 6.47 6.92 -13.95
N GLU A 38 6.28 7.90 -14.86
CA GLU A 38 4.95 8.43 -15.22
C GLU A 38 4.02 7.39 -15.87
N LEU A 39 4.57 6.27 -16.32
CA LEU A 39 3.81 5.15 -16.87
C LEU A 39 3.49 4.08 -15.82
N ILE A 40 3.94 4.27 -14.57
CA ILE A 40 3.72 3.34 -13.48
C ILE A 40 2.59 3.87 -12.59
N THR A 41 1.57 3.06 -12.38
CA THR A 41 0.52 3.29 -11.39
C THR A 41 0.52 2.16 -10.38
N ALA A 42 0.75 2.48 -9.12
CA ALA A 42 0.63 1.55 -8.00
C ALA A 42 -0.79 1.63 -7.41
N ILE A 43 -1.50 0.52 -7.42
CA ILE A 43 -2.80 0.37 -6.76
C ILE A 43 -2.56 -0.36 -5.43
N VAL A 44 -2.97 0.27 -4.34
CA VAL A 44 -2.59 -0.13 -2.98
C VAL A 44 -3.82 -0.52 -2.16
N GLY A 45 -3.69 -1.58 -1.39
CA GLY A 45 -4.71 -2.03 -0.45
C GLY A 45 -4.98 -1.02 0.66
N THR A 46 -6.23 -0.94 1.12
CA THR A 46 -6.71 0.04 2.11
C THR A 46 -7.23 -0.60 3.40
N TRP A 47 -6.80 -1.79 3.71
CA TRP A 47 -7.24 -2.59 4.87
C TRP A 47 -6.14 -2.83 5.92
N ASP A 48 -4.97 -2.19 5.81
CA ASP A 48 -3.92 -2.27 6.85
C ASP A 48 -4.47 -1.82 8.21
N SER A 49 -4.40 -2.72 9.19
CA SER A 49 -4.87 -2.49 10.56
C SER A 49 -3.73 -2.45 11.57
N GLY A 50 -2.49 -2.51 11.11
CA GLY A 50 -1.29 -2.60 11.95
C GLY A 50 -0.67 -1.26 12.34
N GLY A 51 0.05 -1.27 13.44
CA GLY A 51 0.97 -0.22 13.87
C GLY A 51 0.41 1.21 13.83
N SER A 52 1.17 2.12 13.21
CA SER A 52 0.80 3.54 13.08
C SER A 52 -0.38 3.76 12.13
N SER A 53 -0.47 2.99 11.04
CA SER A 53 -1.56 3.10 10.06
C SER A 53 -2.90 2.74 10.67
N GLY A 54 -2.97 1.61 11.40
CA GLY A 54 -4.20 1.17 12.06
C GLY A 54 -4.67 2.15 13.14
N ARG A 55 -3.74 2.72 13.93
CA ARG A 55 -4.09 3.75 14.92
C ARG A 55 -4.69 4.98 14.27
N LEU A 56 -4.06 5.53 13.21
CA LEU A 56 -4.55 6.71 12.51
C LEU A 56 -5.90 6.47 11.85
N ARG A 57 -6.11 5.29 11.28
CA ARG A 57 -7.39 4.87 10.75
C ARG A 57 -8.49 4.94 11.83
N THR A 58 -8.24 4.35 13.00
CA THR A 58 -9.21 4.31 14.09
C THR A 58 -9.44 5.69 14.74
N GLU A 59 -8.37 6.47 14.91
CA GLU A 59 -8.43 7.73 15.65
C GLU A 59 -8.91 8.91 14.76
N LEU A 60 -8.59 8.90 13.47
CA LEU A 60 -8.85 10.02 12.56
C LEU A 60 -9.85 9.71 11.43
N GLY A 61 -10.25 8.44 11.25
CA GLY A 61 -11.14 8.03 10.16
C GLY A 61 -10.51 8.23 8.77
N VAL A 62 -9.19 8.10 8.65
CA VAL A 62 -8.46 8.19 7.37
C VAL A 62 -8.15 6.79 6.84
N LEU A 63 -7.91 6.66 5.54
CA LEU A 63 -7.39 5.42 4.99
C LEU A 63 -5.98 5.14 5.56
N PRO A 64 -5.60 3.86 5.77
CA PRO A 64 -4.29 3.51 6.33
C PRO A 64 -3.16 4.01 5.42
N PRO A 65 -2.34 4.99 5.86
CA PRO A 65 -1.43 5.68 4.95
C PRO A 65 -0.12 4.93 4.69
N GLY A 66 0.22 3.91 5.48
CA GLY A 66 1.55 3.28 5.48
C GLY A 66 2.00 2.78 4.12
N ASP A 67 1.20 1.92 3.50
CA ASP A 67 1.55 1.29 2.23
C ASP A 67 1.52 2.26 1.05
N MET A 68 0.57 3.20 1.04
CA MET A 68 0.50 4.26 0.02
C MET A 68 1.73 5.15 0.06
N ARG A 69 2.14 5.58 1.25
CA ARG A 69 3.36 6.34 1.48
C ARG A 69 4.63 5.57 1.04
N GLN A 70 4.72 4.28 1.35
CA GLN A 70 5.83 3.44 0.88
C GLN A 70 5.90 3.37 -0.64
N CYS A 71 4.77 3.27 -1.32
CA CYS A 71 4.73 3.29 -2.78
C CYS A 71 5.16 4.65 -3.34
N LEU A 72 4.76 5.76 -2.73
CA LEU A 72 5.24 7.09 -3.11
C LEU A 72 6.77 7.19 -2.98
N LEU A 73 7.34 6.75 -1.86
CA LEU A 73 8.80 6.70 -1.67
C LEU A 73 9.50 5.82 -2.72
N ALA A 74 8.90 4.66 -3.04
CA ALA A 74 9.47 3.76 -4.04
C ALA A 74 9.52 4.37 -5.44
N LEU A 75 8.54 5.21 -5.79
CA LEU A 75 8.45 5.89 -7.08
C LEU A 75 9.34 7.14 -7.20
N MET A 76 10.01 7.58 -6.12
CA MET A 76 10.98 8.66 -6.20
C MET A 76 12.19 8.24 -7.02
N GLU A 77 12.51 9.01 -8.05
CA GLU A 77 13.62 8.73 -8.96
C GLU A 77 14.98 9.10 -8.37
N ASP A 78 15.11 10.30 -7.81
CA ASP A 78 16.38 10.75 -7.22
C ASP A 78 16.70 9.95 -5.94
N PRO A 79 17.81 9.18 -5.93
CA PRO A 79 18.19 8.37 -4.78
C PRO A 79 18.49 9.19 -3.51
N LYS A 80 19.02 10.39 -3.66
CA LYS A 80 19.35 11.26 -2.51
C LYS A 80 18.08 11.84 -1.91
N GLN A 81 17.17 12.34 -2.74
CA GLN A 81 15.87 12.83 -2.29
C GLN A 81 15.09 11.71 -1.59
N ARG A 82 15.06 10.51 -2.20
CA ARG A 82 14.40 9.35 -1.60
C ARG A 82 15.00 8.98 -0.25
N GLN A 83 16.33 8.95 -0.12
CA GLN A 83 16.99 8.63 1.15
C GLN A 83 16.64 9.61 2.26
N VAL A 84 16.58 10.91 1.96
CA VAL A 84 16.17 11.95 2.92
C VAL A 84 14.70 11.79 3.28
N ALA A 85 13.82 11.63 2.28
CA ALA A 85 12.39 11.44 2.50
C ALA A 85 12.12 10.16 3.30
N GLN A 86 12.82 9.07 3.02
CA GLN A 86 12.67 7.82 3.76
C GLN A 86 13.05 7.98 5.24
N LYS A 87 14.17 8.62 5.53
CA LYS A 87 14.57 8.90 6.94
C LYS A 87 13.52 9.74 7.66
N LEU A 88 13.01 10.79 7.00
CA LEU A 88 11.98 11.66 7.56
C LEU A 88 10.67 10.88 7.80
N PHE A 89 10.25 10.12 6.83
CA PHE A 89 8.96 9.44 6.87
C PHE A 89 8.95 8.22 7.78
N ASP A 90 10.08 7.53 7.93
CA ASP A 90 10.19 6.35 8.80
C ASP A 90 10.52 6.72 10.26
N ASP A 91 10.75 8.00 10.55
CA ASP A 91 10.91 8.45 11.93
C ASP A 91 9.66 8.14 12.76
N ARG A 92 9.85 7.41 13.85
CA ARG A 92 8.79 6.90 14.71
C ARG A 92 8.43 7.80 15.87
N LEU A 93 8.99 9.01 15.95
CA LEU A 93 8.75 9.94 17.04
C LEU A 93 8.94 9.28 18.42
N ALA A 94 9.98 8.43 18.55
CA ALA A 94 10.15 7.60 19.73
C ALA A 94 10.54 8.38 20.99
N ASP A 95 11.18 9.53 20.81
CA ASP A 95 11.63 10.48 21.82
C ASP A 95 10.55 11.52 22.23
N ILE A 96 9.44 11.59 21.47
CA ILE A 96 8.34 12.49 21.76
C ILE A 96 7.34 11.82 22.71
N PRO A 97 7.05 12.41 23.90
CA PRO A 97 6.07 11.86 24.80
C PRO A 97 4.63 12.10 24.30
N GLY A 98 3.68 11.31 24.81
CA GLY A 98 2.25 11.48 24.55
C GLY A 98 1.74 10.70 23.33
N PRO A 99 0.58 11.09 22.77
CA PRO A 99 -0.14 10.29 21.78
C PRO A 99 0.59 10.16 20.43
N LEU A 100 1.50 11.06 20.11
CA LEU A 100 2.28 10.99 18.87
C LEU A 100 3.36 9.92 18.89
N ARG A 101 3.77 9.46 20.08
CA ARG A 101 4.84 8.47 20.23
C ARG A 101 4.54 7.18 19.45
N GLY A 102 5.50 6.76 18.67
CA GLY A 102 5.43 5.54 17.87
C GLY A 102 4.65 5.69 16.55
N HIS A 103 4.06 6.85 16.28
CA HIS A 103 3.59 7.13 14.92
C HIS A 103 4.78 7.41 13.99
N SER A 104 4.68 6.95 12.75
CA SER A 104 5.58 7.37 11.70
C SER A 104 5.23 8.82 11.31
N LEU A 105 6.24 9.68 11.23
CA LEU A 105 6.03 11.08 10.82
C LEU A 105 5.40 11.14 9.42
N GLY A 106 5.83 10.29 8.50
CA GLY A 106 5.23 10.21 7.16
C GLY A 106 3.75 9.87 7.21
N ASN A 107 3.34 8.91 8.05
CA ASN A 107 1.92 8.57 8.18
C ASN A 107 1.09 9.75 8.73
N LEU A 108 1.65 10.55 9.64
CA LEU A 108 0.98 11.76 10.13
C LEU A 108 0.85 12.81 9.02
N ILE A 109 1.86 12.97 8.17
CA ILE A 109 1.82 13.88 7.02
C ILE A 109 0.73 13.43 6.04
N SER A 110 0.73 12.16 5.63
CA SER A 110 -0.26 11.61 4.70
C SER A 110 -1.68 11.75 5.25
N ALA A 111 -1.92 11.37 6.51
CA ALA A 111 -3.22 11.52 7.17
C ALA A 111 -3.67 12.99 7.22
N ARG A 112 -2.74 13.93 7.46
CA ARG A 112 -3.06 15.34 7.49
C ARG A 112 -3.39 15.89 6.11
N LEU A 113 -2.69 15.44 5.07
CA LEU A 113 -3.00 15.81 3.68
C LEU A 113 -4.38 15.28 3.27
N GLU A 114 -4.72 14.04 3.60
CA GLU A 114 -6.06 13.49 3.36
C GLU A 114 -7.15 14.36 4.00
N HIS A 115 -6.96 14.77 5.24
CA HIS A 115 -7.89 15.66 5.94
C HIS A 115 -8.01 17.04 5.29
N ILE A 116 -6.88 17.67 4.91
CA ILE A 116 -6.84 19.00 4.29
C ILE A 116 -7.53 18.99 2.92
N TYR A 117 -7.25 17.97 2.12
CA TYR A 117 -7.78 17.84 0.75
C TYR A 117 -9.12 17.11 0.68
N LYS A 118 -9.67 16.69 1.84
CA LYS A 118 -10.99 16.04 1.98
C LYS A 118 -11.16 14.80 1.09
N GLY A 119 -10.20 13.89 1.18
CA GLY A 119 -10.21 12.59 0.50
C GLY A 119 -8.83 12.01 0.32
N ALA A 120 -8.74 10.68 0.39
CA ALA A 120 -7.49 9.95 0.35
C ALA A 120 -6.76 10.11 -1.00
N ASP A 121 -7.49 9.97 -2.10
CA ASP A 121 -6.95 10.16 -3.46
C ASP A 121 -6.37 11.55 -3.67
N ARG A 122 -7.03 12.58 -3.17
CA ARG A 122 -6.57 13.98 -3.24
C ARG A 122 -5.38 14.23 -2.31
N GLY A 123 -5.39 13.63 -1.13
CA GLY A 123 -4.27 13.70 -0.18
C GLY A 123 -3.01 13.06 -0.76
N ILE A 124 -3.13 11.88 -1.35
CA ILE A 124 -2.04 11.17 -2.03
C ILE A 124 -1.53 11.99 -3.22
N GLU A 125 -2.41 12.57 -4.01
CA GLU A 125 -2.02 13.41 -5.14
C GLU A 125 -1.26 14.66 -4.69
N ALA A 126 -1.70 15.31 -3.60
CA ALA A 126 -1.00 16.43 -3.00
C ALA A 126 0.40 16.03 -2.51
N GLU A 127 0.53 14.87 -1.88
CA GLU A 127 1.82 14.32 -1.43
C GLU A 127 2.73 14.02 -2.63
N ARG A 128 2.18 13.40 -3.68
CA ARG A 128 2.88 13.14 -4.95
C ARG A 128 3.46 14.41 -5.56
N LEU A 129 2.67 15.47 -5.62
CA LEU A 129 3.08 16.78 -6.15
C LEU A 129 4.14 17.44 -5.25
N LEU A 130 3.97 17.41 -3.93
CA LEU A 130 4.92 17.98 -2.96
C LEU A 130 6.31 17.38 -3.12
N PHE A 131 6.41 16.07 -3.34
CA PHE A 131 7.67 15.35 -3.52
C PHE A 131 8.08 15.18 -4.98
N ARG A 132 7.37 15.80 -5.94
CA ARG A 132 7.66 15.77 -7.38
C ARG A 132 7.77 14.35 -7.93
N ILE A 133 6.94 13.44 -7.47
CA ILE A 133 6.90 12.05 -7.92
C ILE A 133 6.10 11.99 -9.23
N ARG A 134 6.67 11.38 -10.29
CA ARG A 134 6.00 11.29 -11.60
C ARG A 134 5.03 10.11 -11.69
N GLY A 135 5.34 9.00 -11.05
CA GLY A 135 4.44 7.84 -10.97
C GLY A 135 3.19 8.13 -10.14
N ARG A 136 2.18 7.29 -10.27
CA ARG A 136 0.90 7.45 -9.57
C ARG A 136 0.73 6.39 -8.49
N VAL A 137 0.11 6.78 -7.39
CA VAL A 137 -0.34 5.87 -6.33
C VAL A 137 -1.83 6.10 -6.12
N LEU A 138 -2.60 5.03 -6.13
CA LEU A 138 -4.05 5.06 -5.97
C LEU A 138 -4.48 4.03 -4.91
N PRO A 139 -5.37 4.38 -3.99
CA PRO A 139 -6.03 3.39 -3.16
C PRO A 139 -6.92 2.51 -4.04
N VAL A 140 -6.97 1.21 -3.79
CA VAL A 140 -7.84 0.29 -4.55
C VAL A 140 -9.32 0.58 -4.29
N SER A 141 -9.64 1.01 -3.09
CA SER A 141 -10.97 1.41 -2.63
C SER A 141 -10.91 2.71 -1.88
N ILE A 142 -11.97 3.50 -1.95
CA ILE A 142 -12.17 4.72 -1.16
C ILE A 142 -12.99 4.46 0.11
N SER A 143 -13.46 3.23 0.29
CA SER A 143 -14.20 2.80 1.49
C SER A 143 -13.24 2.42 2.62
N GLU A 144 -13.70 2.59 3.84
CA GLU A 144 -13.05 2.02 5.01
C GLU A 144 -13.33 0.51 5.03
N LEU A 145 -12.28 -0.30 4.89
CA LEU A 145 -12.39 -1.76 4.76
C LEU A 145 -11.78 -2.46 5.97
N ASN A 146 -12.50 -3.42 6.54
CA ASN A 146 -11.99 -4.33 7.54
C ASN A 146 -11.89 -5.73 6.96
N LEU A 147 -10.67 -6.29 6.92
CA LEU A 147 -10.43 -7.61 6.36
C LEU A 147 -10.74 -8.68 7.39
N MET A 148 -11.56 -9.65 6.99
CA MET A 148 -11.98 -10.79 7.79
C MET A 148 -11.45 -12.09 7.20
N ALA A 149 -11.11 -13.05 8.06
CA ALA A 149 -10.79 -14.40 7.62
C ALA A 149 -11.57 -15.43 8.43
N LYS A 150 -12.16 -16.41 7.75
CA LYS A 150 -12.83 -17.55 8.36
C LYS A 150 -11.91 -18.77 8.31
N LEU A 151 -11.76 -19.44 9.46
CA LEU A 151 -10.97 -20.65 9.61
C LEU A 151 -11.83 -21.91 9.48
N GLU A 152 -11.18 -23.03 9.25
CA GLU A 152 -11.79 -24.35 9.45
C GLU A 152 -12.29 -24.48 10.89
N GLY A 153 -13.57 -24.90 11.04
CA GLY A 153 -14.24 -24.94 12.35
C GLY A 153 -15.08 -23.71 12.67
N GLY A 154 -15.07 -22.69 11.79
CA GLY A 154 -16.00 -21.56 11.87
C GLY A 154 -15.48 -20.35 12.67
N GLU A 155 -14.32 -20.43 13.29
CA GLU A 155 -13.66 -19.30 13.95
C GLU A 155 -13.36 -18.19 12.95
N GLU A 156 -13.55 -16.93 13.35
CA GLU A 156 -13.26 -15.77 12.51
C GLU A 156 -12.13 -14.92 13.11
N LEU A 157 -11.28 -14.41 12.22
CA LEU A 157 -10.21 -13.47 12.54
C LEU A 157 -10.55 -12.12 11.94
N GLU A 158 -10.41 -11.08 12.74
CA GLU A 158 -10.69 -9.70 12.35
C GLU A 158 -9.40 -8.90 12.24
N GLY A 159 -9.29 -8.16 11.15
CA GLY A 159 -8.20 -7.24 10.85
C GLY A 159 -7.00 -7.91 10.20
N GLU A 160 -6.40 -7.20 9.26
CA GLU A 160 -5.25 -7.62 8.47
C GLU A 160 -4.09 -8.10 9.36
N ALA A 161 -3.68 -7.29 10.35
CA ALA A 161 -2.58 -7.62 11.25
C ALA A 161 -2.84 -8.90 12.07
N THR A 162 -4.09 -9.16 12.46
CA THR A 162 -4.47 -10.39 13.18
C THR A 162 -4.34 -11.62 12.28
N ILE A 163 -4.68 -11.48 11.02
CA ILE A 163 -4.61 -12.56 10.02
C ILE A 163 -3.15 -12.85 9.67
N ASP A 164 -2.37 -11.81 9.42
CA ASP A 164 -0.95 -11.92 9.03
C ASP A 164 -0.10 -12.54 10.15
N LEU A 165 -0.22 -11.99 11.35
CA LEU A 165 0.58 -12.41 12.51
C LEU A 165 0.01 -13.64 13.25
N ARG A 166 -1.01 -14.30 12.73
CA ARG A 166 -1.65 -15.44 13.41
C ARG A 166 -0.69 -16.56 13.75
N ALA A 167 0.33 -16.80 12.91
CA ALA A 167 1.31 -17.85 13.12
C ALA A 167 2.26 -17.58 14.29
N GLU A 168 2.33 -16.33 14.76
CA GLU A 168 3.16 -15.92 15.91
C GLU A 168 2.42 -16.11 17.24
N LYS A 169 1.12 -16.39 17.22
CA LYS A 169 0.32 -16.58 18.43
C LYS A 169 0.66 -17.91 19.11
N LYS A 170 0.69 -17.92 20.46
CA LYS A 170 1.02 -19.11 21.25
C LYS A 170 0.05 -20.28 21.06
N ASP A 171 -1.20 -19.99 20.71
CA ASP A 171 -2.30 -20.93 20.49
C ASP A 171 -2.51 -21.25 19.01
N TYR A 172 -1.54 -20.85 18.15
CA TYR A 172 -1.61 -21.13 16.72
C TYR A 172 -1.73 -22.63 16.42
N ASN A 173 -2.77 -22.96 15.66
CA ASN A 173 -2.97 -24.31 15.17
C ASN A 173 -2.83 -24.35 13.63
N PRO A 174 -1.75 -24.93 13.08
CA PRO A 174 -1.52 -24.99 11.64
C PRO A 174 -2.56 -25.84 10.87
N LYS A 175 -3.33 -26.67 11.57
CA LYS A 175 -4.42 -27.46 10.97
C LYS A 175 -5.67 -26.62 10.70
N LYS A 176 -5.86 -25.51 11.40
CA LYS A 176 -6.95 -24.55 11.13
C LYS A 176 -6.59 -23.67 9.95
N ARG A 177 -6.95 -24.08 8.74
CA ARG A 177 -6.68 -23.29 7.50
C ARG A 177 -7.68 -22.16 7.35
N ILE A 178 -7.26 -21.10 6.64
CA ILE A 178 -8.19 -20.08 6.15
C ILE A 178 -9.02 -20.71 5.03
N THR A 179 -10.32 -20.67 5.17
CA THR A 179 -11.28 -21.19 4.17
C THR A 179 -11.89 -20.07 3.34
N ARG A 180 -11.92 -18.85 3.88
CA ARG A 180 -12.48 -17.66 3.21
C ARG A 180 -11.85 -16.40 3.78
N ILE A 181 -11.64 -15.41 2.91
CA ILE A 181 -11.41 -14.02 3.29
C ILE A 181 -12.53 -13.16 2.68
N TYR A 182 -12.88 -12.07 3.35
CA TYR A 182 -13.93 -11.16 2.91
C TYR A 182 -13.78 -9.81 3.61
N PHE A 183 -14.40 -8.77 3.08
CA PHE A 183 -14.57 -7.52 3.79
C PHE A 183 -15.89 -7.51 4.56
N GLU A 184 -15.89 -6.93 5.74
CA GLU A 184 -17.08 -6.79 6.58
C GLU A 184 -18.13 -5.88 5.95
N THR A 185 -17.68 -4.88 5.18
CA THR A 185 -18.51 -3.93 4.45
C THR A 185 -18.30 -4.06 2.94
N ASN A 186 -19.17 -3.45 2.16
CA ASN A 186 -18.98 -3.39 0.71
C ASN A 186 -17.71 -2.61 0.36
N ALA A 187 -16.90 -3.17 -0.52
CA ALA A 187 -15.67 -2.56 -0.99
C ALA A 187 -15.93 -1.81 -2.30
N ASP A 188 -16.31 -0.52 -2.19
CA ASP A 188 -16.50 0.30 -3.35
C ASP A 188 -15.15 0.62 -4.02
N PRO A 189 -15.01 0.35 -5.32
CA PRO A 189 -13.75 0.55 -6.01
C PRO A 189 -13.44 2.03 -6.17
N ASN A 190 -12.16 2.36 -6.20
CA ASN A 190 -11.72 3.68 -6.64
C ASN A 190 -11.88 3.79 -8.17
N PRO A 191 -12.69 4.71 -8.71
CA PRO A 191 -12.87 4.85 -10.15
C PRO A 191 -11.54 5.11 -10.88
N GLY A 192 -10.60 5.81 -10.25
CA GLY A 192 -9.26 6.05 -10.82
C GLY A 192 -8.43 4.78 -10.92
N ALA A 193 -8.59 3.84 -9.97
CA ALA A 193 -7.92 2.54 -10.01
C ALA A 193 -8.51 1.65 -11.13
N ILE A 194 -9.83 1.59 -11.26
CA ILE A 194 -10.49 0.89 -12.37
C ILE A 194 -9.99 1.42 -13.71
N GLN A 195 -10.01 2.74 -13.91
CA GLN A 195 -9.54 3.33 -15.16
C GLN A 195 -8.07 3.02 -15.45
N ALA A 196 -7.21 3.05 -14.42
CA ALA A 196 -5.82 2.71 -14.58
C ALA A 196 -5.61 1.25 -15.01
N ILE A 197 -6.41 0.31 -14.47
CA ILE A 197 -6.39 -1.11 -14.84
C ILE A 197 -6.82 -1.29 -16.30
N LEU A 198 -7.90 -0.62 -16.73
CA LEU A 198 -8.41 -0.71 -18.09
C LEU A 198 -7.44 -0.12 -19.13
N ASP A 199 -6.68 0.91 -18.76
CA ASP A 199 -5.69 1.56 -19.62
C ASP A 199 -4.32 0.86 -19.61
N ALA A 200 -4.12 -0.13 -18.75
CA ALA A 200 -2.83 -0.78 -18.56
C ALA A 200 -2.50 -1.76 -19.71
N GLU A 201 -1.26 -1.75 -20.14
CA GLU A 201 -0.70 -2.76 -21.05
C GLU A 201 -0.16 -3.96 -20.27
N LYS A 202 0.20 -3.74 -18.99
CA LYS A 202 0.62 -4.80 -18.06
C LYS A 202 0.07 -4.57 -16.67
N ILE A 203 -0.41 -5.65 -16.07
CA ILE A 203 -0.84 -5.70 -14.68
C ILE A 203 0.06 -6.67 -13.94
N ILE A 204 0.62 -6.25 -12.80
CA ILE A 204 1.56 -7.04 -12.02
C ILE A 204 1.08 -7.06 -10.57
N PHE A 205 0.80 -8.25 -10.04
CA PHE A 205 0.66 -8.42 -8.60
C PHE A 205 2.04 -8.45 -7.96
N SER A 206 2.24 -7.65 -6.92
CA SER A 206 3.50 -7.62 -6.19
C SER A 206 3.73 -8.90 -5.37
N ALA A 207 4.95 -9.12 -4.92
CA ALA A 207 5.19 -10.06 -3.85
C ALA A 207 4.51 -9.56 -2.56
N GLY A 208 3.96 -10.48 -1.77
CA GLY A 208 3.27 -10.19 -0.52
C GLY A 208 2.55 -11.43 0.02
N ASP A 209 1.99 -11.35 1.22
CA ASP A 209 1.19 -12.41 1.78
C ASP A 209 -0.08 -12.65 0.93
N LEU A 210 -0.39 -13.93 0.73
CA LEU A 210 -1.50 -14.31 -0.14
C LEU A 210 -2.84 -13.79 0.37
N TYR A 211 -3.08 -13.89 1.68
CA TYR A 211 -4.39 -13.60 2.28
C TYR A 211 -4.57 -12.14 2.68
N THR A 212 -3.48 -11.42 2.93
CA THR A 212 -3.53 -10.04 3.43
C THR A 212 -3.08 -9.01 2.41
N SER A 213 -2.20 -9.38 1.44
CA SER A 213 -1.66 -8.43 0.46
C SER A 213 -2.15 -8.65 -0.97
N ILE A 214 -2.47 -9.88 -1.38
CA ILE A 214 -2.78 -10.20 -2.79
C ILE A 214 -4.27 -10.42 -3.02
N LEU A 215 -4.84 -11.47 -2.41
CA LEU A 215 -6.23 -11.85 -2.64
C LEU A 215 -7.25 -10.77 -2.30
N PRO A 216 -7.06 -9.92 -1.26
CA PRO A 216 -8.06 -8.91 -0.95
C PRO A 216 -8.30 -7.90 -2.08
N HIS A 217 -7.32 -7.64 -2.98
CA HIS A 217 -7.55 -6.80 -4.15
C HIS A 217 -8.65 -7.36 -5.07
N LEU A 218 -8.79 -8.69 -5.12
CA LEU A 218 -9.79 -9.38 -5.94
C LEU A 218 -11.18 -9.42 -5.29
N LEU A 219 -11.32 -8.95 -4.06
CA LEU A 219 -12.60 -8.82 -3.35
C LEU A 219 -13.26 -7.47 -3.57
N VAL A 220 -12.52 -6.48 -4.09
CA VAL A 220 -13.07 -5.17 -4.45
C VAL A 220 -13.88 -5.32 -5.73
N SER A 221 -15.13 -4.82 -5.73
CA SER A 221 -16.03 -4.92 -6.87
C SER A 221 -15.52 -4.10 -8.06
N GLY A 222 -15.70 -4.60 -9.31
CA GLY A 222 -15.38 -3.86 -10.54
C GLY A 222 -14.48 -4.54 -11.54
#